data_177d6612e58d18e837c6f3ebd2262999
#
_entry.id   177d6612e58d18e837c6f3ebd2262999
#
_cell.length_a   1.000
_cell.length_b   1.000
_cell.length_c   1.000
_cell.angle_alpha   90.00
_cell.angle_beta   90.00
_cell.angle_gamma   90.00
#
_symmetry.space_group_name_H-M   'P 1'
#
loop_
_entity.id
_entity.type
_entity.pdbx_description
1 polymer ?
#
loop_
_entity_poly.entity_id
_entity_poly.type
_entity_poly.pdbx_seq_one_letter_code
_entity_poly.pdbx_strand_id
1 'polypeptide(L)'
;MTSILRGTLAALTFTSTVWLAATPAAAGDYETCAKASGDQAIAACTRAIDSGRYSGRQLVVLFTNRCVELNDTQSDKAIADCSQAIRLDPDGAAAFSGRAGAYRAKGQYDRAIEDMNQAIRLSPNDADMFNNRGLAHHENGQYDRAIEDLNQAIRLNPNLAAAFYNRGNTHQHEDQHERAIEDFSQAIRLNPNHADALLNRGAAYYAADQYDRAIEDFNQTLRLAPNEATAFYNRGMAWERKNDLQRALADFRTFSELAPSDPDGPKAIERVTRALSGRHGFRYAVNR
;
A
#
# COMPACT_ATOMS: atom_id res chain seq x y z
N MET A 1 23.11 -91.97 -20.94
CA MET A 1 24.03 -90.81 -21.07
C MET A 1 23.16 -89.58 -21.17
N THR A 2 23.12 -88.87 -20.11
CA THR A 2 22.21 -87.77 -19.76
C THR A 2 22.80 -86.41 -20.19
N SER A 3 22.09 -85.66 -21.02
CA SER A 3 22.44 -84.28 -21.33
C SER A 3 21.40 -83.35 -20.72
N ILE A 4 21.84 -82.45 -19.82
CA ILE A 4 21.04 -81.50 -19.08
C ILE A 4 21.01 -80.20 -19.88
N LEU A 5 19.81 -79.77 -20.32
CA LEU A 5 19.61 -78.47 -20.89
C LEU A 5 19.34 -77.47 -19.74
N ARG A 6 20.21 -76.48 -19.61
CA ARG A 6 19.99 -75.30 -18.72
C ARG A 6 19.17 -74.25 -19.48
N GLY A 7 17.97 -74.02 -19.02
CA GLY A 7 17.14 -72.89 -19.46
C GLY A 7 17.52 -71.63 -18.67
N THR A 8 17.91 -70.59 -19.39
CA THR A 8 18.11 -69.24 -18.84
C THR A 8 16.77 -68.51 -18.66
N LEU A 9 16.36 -68.25 -17.42
CA LEU A 9 15.27 -67.34 -17.12
C LEU A 9 15.72 -65.89 -17.36
N ALA A 10 15.09 -65.21 -18.33
CA ALA A 10 15.22 -63.79 -18.50
C ALA A 10 14.27 -63.08 -17.46
N ALA A 11 14.88 -62.39 -16.52
CA ALA A 11 14.13 -61.56 -15.57
C ALA A 11 13.66 -60.29 -16.28
N LEU A 12 12.36 -60.19 -16.51
CA LEU A 12 11.67 -58.94 -16.92
C LEU A 12 11.60 -58.00 -15.72
N THR A 13 12.48 -56.99 -15.70
CA THR A 13 12.37 -55.88 -14.76
C THR A 13 11.23 -54.95 -15.19
N PHE A 14 10.07 -55.06 -14.55
CA PHE A 14 9.03 -54.06 -14.63
C PHE A 14 9.51 -52.77 -13.90
N THR A 15 9.93 -51.78 -14.63
CA THR A 15 10.05 -50.42 -14.10
C THR A 15 8.65 -49.83 -13.91
N SER A 16 8.11 -50.00 -12.71
CA SER A 16 6.91 -49.30 -12.32
C SER A 16 7.22 -47.80 -12.22
N THR A 17 6.81 -47.04 -13.24
CA THR A 17 6.70 -45.58 -13.14
C THR A 17 5.64 -45.26 -12.09
N VAL A 18 6.09 -44.97 -10.88
CA VAL A 18 5.23 -44.46 -9.83
C VAL A 18 4.79 -43.04 -10.24
N TRP A 19 3.61 -42.93 -10.78
CA TRP A 19 2.90 -41.65 -10.86
C TRP A 19 2.63 -41.24 -9.42
N LEU A 20 3.44 -40.34 -8.87
CA LEU A 20 3.15 -39.66 -7.63
C LEU A 20 1.91 -38.79 -7.86
N ALA A 21 0.73 -39.35 -7.57
CA ALA A 21 -0.49 -38.57 -7.49
C ALA A 21 -0.24 -37.44 -6.47
N ALA A 22 -0.51 -36.21 -6.88
CA ALA A 22 -0.44 -35.07 -5.96
C ALA A 22 -1.22 -35.38 -4.70
N THR A 23 -0.58 -35.32 -3.53
CA THR A 23 -1.31 -35.47 -2.26
C THR A 23 -2.33 -34.33 -2.13
N PRO A 24 -3.50 -34.53 -1.53
CA PRO A 24 -4.52 -33.50 -1.37
C PRO A 24 -3.98 -32.19 -0.76
N ALA A 25 -2.98 -32.29 0.12
CA ALA A 25 -2.32 -31.13 0.73
C ALA A 25 -1.59 -30.21 -0.28
N ALA A 26 -1.01 -30.77 -1.33
CA ALA A 26 -0.25 -29.96 -2.29
C ALA A 26 -1.15 -29.25 -3.32
N ALA A 27 -2.32 -29.79 -3.64
CA ALA A 27 -3.35 -29.09 -4.42
C ALA A 27 -3.91 -27.91 -3.59
N GLY A 28 -4.06 -28.10 -2.27
CA GLY A 28 -4.45 -27.02 -1.34
C GLY A 28 -3.44 -25.89 -1.24
N ASP A 29 -2.13 -26.16 -1.34
CA ASP A 29 -1.10 -25.13 -1.27
C ASP A 29 -1.14 -24.19 -2.50
N TYR A 30 -1.35 -24.72 -3.71
CA TYR A 30 -1.50 -23.89 -4.91
C TYR A 30 -2.73 -22.97 -4.81
N GLU A 31 -3.89 -23.53 -4.42
CA GLU A 31 -5.10 -22.74 -4.26
C GLU A 31 -4.98 -21.71 -3.14
N THR A 32 -4.35 -22.07 -2.04
CA THR A 32 -4.10 -21.16 -0.92
C THR A 32 -3.16 -20.03 -1.34
N CYS A 33 -2.07 -20.34 -2.07
CA CYS A 33 -1.17 -19.33 -2.64
C CYS A 33 -1.91 -18.35 -3.57
N ALA A 34 -2.89 -18.86 -4.32
CA ALA A 34 -3.64 -18.04 -5.29
C ALA A 34 -4.77 -17.19 -4.66
N LYS A 35 -5.26 -17.55 -3.49
CA LYS A 35 -6.47 -16.93 -2.89
C LYS A 35 -6.25 -16.27 -1.54
N ALA A 36 -5.25 -16.68 -0.78
CA ALA A 36 -4.92 -16.09 0.51
C ALA A 36 -4.05 -14.84 0.36
N SER A 37 -3.77 -14.15 1.46
CA SER A 37 -2.86 -13.02 1.54
C SER A 37 -1.94 -13.14 2.76
N GLY A 38 -0.88 -12.31 2.80
CA GLY A 38 0.08 -12.25 3.90
C GLY A 38 0.85 -13.55 4.11
N ASP A 39 1.23 -13.82 5.35
CA ASP A 39 2.06 -14.97 5.73
C ASP A 39 1.50 -16.32 5.29
N GLN A 40 0.18 -16.45 5.26
CA GLN A 40 -0.49 -17.67 4.81
C GLN A 40 -0.25 -17.92 3.30
N ALA A 41 -0.35 -16.88 2.48
CA ALA A 41 -0.05 -16.97 1.06
C ALA A 41 1.43 -17.27 0.84
N ILE A 42 2.33 -16.53 1.50
CA ILE A 42 3.79 -16.72 1.40
C ILE A 42 4.19 -18.16 1.73
N ALA A 43 3.66 -18.70 2.85
CA ALA A 43 3.95 -20.07 3.27
C ALA A 43 3.43 -21.11 2.26
N ALA A 44 2.21 -20.94 1.77
CA ALA A 44 1.60 -21.84 0.79
C ALA A 44 2.34 -21.80 -0.56
N CYS A 45 2.65 -20.59 -1.07
CA CYS A 45 3.45 -20.42 -2.29
C CYS A 45 4.82 -21.09 -2.15
N THR A 46 5.48 -20.93 -1.00
CA THR A 46 6.78 -21.52 -0.73
C THR A 46 6.72 -23.06 -0.78
N ARG A 47 5.77 -23.67 -0.05
CA ARG A 47 5.59 -25.13 -0.08
C ARG A 47 5.27 -25.64 -1.47
N ALA A 48 4.42 -24.93 -2.21
CA ALA A 48 4.07 -25.29 -3.58
C ALA A 48 5.29 -25.25 -4.50
N ILE A 49 6.08 -24.17 -4.45
CA ILE A 49 7.32 -24.03 -5.24
C ILE A 49 8.35 -25.14 -4.88
N ASP A 50 8.61 -25.33 -3.59
CA ASP A 50 9.60 -26.28 -3.08
C ASP A 50 9.22 -27.74 -3.37
N SER A 51 7.93 -28.02 -3.58
CA SER A 51 7.44 -29.35 -3.93
C SER A 51 7.97 -29.83 -5.29
N GLY A 52 8.43 -28.93 -6.17
CA GLY A 52 8.87 -29.23 -7.53
C GLY A 52 7.80 -29.79 -8.47
N ARG A 53 6.52 -29.76 -8.08
CA ARG A 53 5.40 -30.38 -8.82
C ARG A 53 4.81 -29.48 -9.90
N TYR A 54 5.02 -28.18 -9.80
CA TYR A 54 4.41 -27.18 -10.66
C TYR A 54 5.42 -26.73 -11.73
N SER A 55 4.92 -26.50 -12.93
CA SER A 55 5.73 -26.04 -14.07
C SER A 55 4.93 -25.06 -14.94
N GLY A 56 5.59 -24.41 -15.89
CA GLY A 56 4.98 -23.51 -16.83
C GLY A 56 4.13 -22.44 -16.12
N ARG A 57 2.91 -22.21 -16.59
CA ARG A 57 2.02 -21.17 -16.09
C ARG A 57 1.72 -21.26 -14.59
N GLN A 58 1.61 -22.48 -14.04
CA GLN A 58 1.35 -22.63 -12.60
C GLN A 58 2.52 -22.12 -11.76
N LEU A 59 3.74 -22.39 -12.18
CA LEU A 59 4.93 -21.91 -11.48
C LEU A 59 5.08 -20.39 -11.59
N VAL A 60 4.71 -19.78 -12.73
CA VAL A 60 4.63 -18.33 -12.90
C VAL A 60 3.68 -17.71 -11.88
N VAL A 61 2.47 -18.25 -11.72
CA VAL A 61 1.48 -17.77 -10.74
C VAL A 61 2.03 -17.84 -9.32
N LEU A 62 2.68 -18.94 -8.95
CA LEU A 62 3.25 -19.13 -7.62
C LEU A 62 4.33 -18.09 -7.30
N PHE A 63 5.28 -17.88 -8.23
CA PHE A 63 6.33 -16.87 -8.05
C PHE A 63 5.75 -15.44 -8.02
N THR A 64 4.80 -15.13 -8.92
CA THR A 64 4.19 -13.80 -8.98
C THR A 64 3.43 -13.48 -7.69
N ASN A 65 2.60 -14.41 -7.20
CA ASN A 65 1.84 -14.19 -5.97
C ASN A 65 2.77 -14.05 -4.75
N ARG A 66 3.79 -14.92 -4.62
CA ARG A 66 4.75 -14.80 -3.52
C ARG A 66 5.53 -13.49 -3.60
N CYS A 67 5.90 -13.04 -4.79
CA CYS A 67 6.54 -11.75 -5.01
C CYS A 67 5.66 -10.61 -4.48
N VAL A 68 4.40 -10.55 -4.88
CA VAL A 68 3.46 -9.47 -4.46
C VAL A 68 3.32 -9.43 -2.93
N GLU A 69 3.16 -10.58 -2.29
CA GLU A 69 3.01 -10.67 -0.83
C GLU A 69 4.31 -10.34 -0.06
N LEU A 70 5.47 -10.46 -0.69
CA LEU A 70 6.77 -10.14 -0.09
C LEU A 70 7.21 -8.67 -0.28
N ASN A 71 6.53 -7.88 -1.11
CA ASN A 71 7.00 -6.56 -1.55
C ASN A 71 7.44 -5.65 -0.38
N ASP A 72 6.62 -5.54 0.64
CA ASP A 72 6.85 -4.59 1.73
C ASP A 72 7.76 -5.15 2.84
N THR A 73 7.88 -6.47 2.95
CA THR A 73 8.59 -7.11 4.06
C THR A 73 9.94 -7.69 3.67
N GLN A 74 10.07 -8.22 2.45
CA GLN A 74 11.25 -8.90 1.95
C GLN A 74 11.50 -8.57 0.46
N SER A 75 11.63 -7.30 0.14
CA SER A 75 11.68 -6.78 -1.23
C SER A 75 12.76 -7.45 -2.12
N ASP A 76 13.92 -7.88 -1.57
CA ASP A 76 14.94 -8.58 -2.36
C ASP A 76 14.47 -9.97 -2.83
N LYS A 77 13.76 -10.70 -1.97
CA LYS A 77 13.15 -11.98 -2.35
C LYS A 77 12.01 -11.76 -3.35
N ALA A 78 11.20 -10.73 -3.15
CA ALA A 78 10.16 -10.34 -4.08
C ALA A 78 10.73 -10.07 -5.48
N ILE A 79 11.81 -9.29 -5.58
CA ILE A 79 12.51 -9.04 -6.85
C ILE A 79 13.01 -10.34 -7.48
N ALA A 80 13.57 -11.26 -6.70
CA ALA A 80 14.05 -12.55 -7.21
C ALA A 80 12.89 -13.40 -7.76
N ASP A 81 11.79 -13.50 -7.02
CA ASP A 81 10.60 -14.27 -7.42
C ASP A 81 9.95 -13.69 -8.68
N CYS A 82 9.67 -12.39 -8.72
CA CYS A 82 9.13 -11.77 -9.91
C CYS A 82 10.08 -11.86 -11.11
N SER A 83 11.40 -11.77 -10.89
CA SER A 83 12.37 -11.99 -11.97
C SER A 83 12.36 -13.43 -12.48
N GLN A 84 12.06 -14.41 -11.62
CA GLN A 84 11.87 -15.79 -12.04
C GLN A 84 10.57 -15.96 -12.83
N ALA A 85 9.48 -15.33 -12.39
CA ALA A 85 8.21 -15.32 -13.12
C ALA A 85 8.37 -14.72 -14.52
N ILE A 86 9.07 -13.58 -14.65
CA ILE A 86 9.34 -12.92 -15.93
C ILE A 86 10.22 -13.79 -16.85
N ARG A 87 11.20 -14.53 -16.31
CA ARG A 87 11.98 -15.48 -17.13
C ARG A 87 11.14 -16.63 -17.69
N LEU A 88 10.14 -17.08 -16.92
CA LEU A 88 9.23 -18.16 -17.30
C LEU A 88 8.12 -17.68 -18.26
N ASP A 89 7.67 -16.45 -18.09
CA ASP A 89 6.63 -15.79 -18.90
C ASP A 89 6.98 -14.30 -19.10
N PRO A 90 7.72 -13.97 -20.18
CA PRO A 90 8.09 -12.58 -20.48
C PRO A 90 6.91 -11.66 -20.85
N ASP A 91 5.75 -12.22 -21.14
CA ASP A 91 4.54 -11.50 -21.51
C ASP A 91 3.58 -11.34 -20.32
N GLY A 92 3.99 -11.74 -19.13
CA GLY A 92 3.22 -11.65 -17.90
C GLY A 92 3.26 -10.26 -17.26
N ALA A 93 2.32 -9.37 -17.57
CA ALA A 93 2.26 -8.00 -17.02
C ALA A 93 2.28 -7.95 -15.48
N ALA A 94 1.62 -8.89 -14.81
CA ALA A 94 1.53 -8.94 -13.36
C ALA A 94 2.90 -9.12 -12.67
N ALA A 95 3.82 -9.88 -13.27
CA ALA A 95 5.15 -10.09 -12.73
C ALA A 95 6.01 -8.82 -12.81
N PHE A 96 5.91 -8.05 -13.88
CA PHE A 96 6.55 -6.72 -13.98
C PHE A 96 5.95 -5.75 -12.95
N SER A 97 4.64 -5.68 -12.83
CA SER A 97 3.97 -4.83 -11.84
C SER A 97 4.36 -5.22 -10.39
N GLY A 98 4.40 -6.51 -10.08
CA GLY A 98 4.86 -7.00 -8.78
C GLY A 98 6.32 -6.59 -8.50
N ARG A 99 7.24 -6.75 -9.49
CA ARG A 99 8.64 -6.35 -9.30
C ARG A 99 8.80 -4.85 -9.17
N ALA A 100 8.00 -4.07 -9.89
CA ALA A 100 7.94 -2.61 -9.73
C ALA A 100 7.54 -2.22 -8.30
N GLY A 101 6.56 -2.91 -7.69
CA GLY A 101 6.20 -2.72 -6.29
C GLY A 101 7.40 -2.95 -5.35
N ALA A 102 8.14 -4.04 -5.56
CA ALA A 102 9.34 -4.33 -4.76
C ALA A 102 10.47 -3.31 -4.96
N TYR A 103 10.68 -2.82 -6.19
CA TYR A 103 11.64 -1.74 -6.44
C TYR A 103 11.21 -0.44 -5.76
N ARG A 104 9.93 -0.10 -5.81
CA ARG A 104 9.35 1.07 -5.15
C ARG A 104 9.56 1.01 -3.63
N ALA A 105 9.28 -0.12 -3.00
CA ALA A 105 9.51 -0.34 -1.57
C ALA A 105 11.00 -0.17 -1.16
N LYS A 106 11.92 -0.36 -2.11
CA LYS A 106 13.36 -0.09 -1.92
C LYS A 106 13.79 1.34 -2.30
N GLY A 107 12.87 2.23 -2.67
CA GLY A 107 13.20 3.56 -3.17
C GLY A 107 13.87 3.59 -4.54
N GLN A 108 13.83 2.48 -5.29
CA GLN A 108 14.42 2.36 -6.63
C GLN A 108 13.38 2.74 -7.69
N TYR A 109 12.91 3.98 -7.63
CA TYR A 109 11.74 4.45 -8.39
C TYR A 109 11.95 4.37 -9.91
N ASP A 110 13.14 4.68 -10.43
CA ASP A 110 13.40 4.58 -11.87
C ASP A 110 13.22 3.14 -12.39
N ARG A 111 13.70 2.14 -11.63
CA ARG A 111 13.51 0.73 -11.99
C ARG A 111 12.05 0.30 -11.89
N ALA A 112 11.33 0.82 -10.89
CA ALA A 112 9.90 0.59 -10.75
C ALA A 112 9.14 1.15 -11.98
N ILE A 113 9.47 2.35 -12.43
CA ILE A 113 8.89 2.99 -13.62
C ILE A 113 9.22 2.19 -14.89
N GLU A 114 10.46 1.69 -15.05
CA GLU A 114 10.83 0.84 -16.17
C GLU A 114 9.98 -0.45 -16.24
N ASP A 115 9.82 -1.14 -15.13
CA ASP A 115 8.97 -2.34 -15.05
C ASP A 115 7.49 -2.00 -15.30
N MET A 116 6.98 -0.89 -14.76
CA MET A 116 5.62 -0.44 -15.03
C MET A 116 5.41 -0.07 -16.50
N ASN A 117 6.42 0.48 -17.20
CA ASN A 117 6.35 0.70 -18.64
C ASN A 117 6.18 -0.61 -19.41
N GLN A 118 6.84 -1.70 -18.97
CA GLN A 118 6.64 -3.03 -19.55
C GLN A 118 5.23 -3.57 -19.24
N ALA A 119 4.79 -3.48 -17.99
CA ALA A 119 3.45 -3.92 -17.59
C ALA A 119 2.35 -3.22 -18.40
N ILE A 120 2.44 -1.90 -18.59
CA ILE A 120 1.49 -1.12 -19.37
C ILE A 120 1.53 -1.51 -20.87
N ARG A 121 2.70 -1.79 -21.44
CA ARG A 121 2.77 -2.28 -22.85
C ARG A 121 2.04 -3.61 -23.02
N LEU A 122 2.11 -4.48 -22.02
CA LEU A 122 1.46 -5.79 -22.02
C LEU A 122 -0.04 -5.71 -21.70
N SER A 123 -0.45 -4.74 -20.88
CA SER A 123 -1.83 -4.53 -20.45
C SER A 123 -2.22 -3.04 -20.53
N PRO A 124 -2.42 -2.48 -21.73
CA PRO A 124 -2.57 -1.03 -21.94
C PRO A 124 -3.90 -0.45 -21.44
N ASN A 125 -4.87 -1.28 -21.10
CA ASN A 125 -6.18 -0.85 -20.62
C ASN A 125 -6.39 -1.16 -19.12
N ASP A 126 -5.32 -1.50 -18.40
CA ASP A 126 -5.39 -1.78 -16.98
C ASP A 126 -5.13 -0.50 -16.16
N ALA A 127 -6.17 -0.02 -15.48
CA ALA A 127 -6.12 1.21 -14.68
C ALA A 127 -5.12 1.13 -13.52
N ASP A 128 -4.96 -0.06 -12.92
CA ASP A 128 -4.04 -0.26 -11.79
C ASP A 128 -2.58 -0.09 -12.20
N MET A 129 -2.23 -0.46 -13.45
CA MET A 129 -0.87 -0.27 -13.96
C MET A 129 -0.50 1.22 -14.06
N PHE A 130 -1.42 2.05 -14.58
CA PHE A 130 -1.20 3.49 -14.61
C PHE A 130 -1.21 4.12 -13.22
N ASN A 131 -2.11 3.70 -12.33
CA ASN A 131 -2.11 4.15 -10.95
C ASN A 131 -0.77 3.85 -10.24
N ASN A 132 -0.24 2.65 -10.42
CA ASN A 132 1.01 2.23 -9.79
C ASN A 132 2.23 2.96 -10.39
N ARG A 133 2.24 3.25 -11.71
CA ARG A 133 3.29 4.08 -12.32
C ARG A 133 3.18 5.52 -11.87
N GLY A 134 1.98 6.07 -11.78
CA GLY A 134 1.72 7.39 -11.24
C GLY A 134 2.22 7.54 -9.81
N LEU A 135 1.99 6.53 -8.96
CA LEU A 135 2.53 6.50 -7.60
C LEU A 135 4.06 6.46 -7.59
N ALA A 136 4.70 5.66 -8.46
CA ALA A 136 6.15 5.63 -8.58
C ALA A 136 6.73 6.96 -9.09
N HIS A 137 6.06 7.64 -10.02
CA HIS A 137 6.42 8.99 -10.45
C HIS A 137 6.28 10.00 -9.33
N HIS A 138 5.20 9.94 -8.53
CA HIS A 138 5.00 10.82 -7.38
C HIS A 138 6.14 10.68 -6.36
N GLU A 139 6.46 9.45 -5.96
CA GLU A 139 7.54 9.16 -5.00
C GLU A 139 8.94 9.54 -5.53
N ASN A 140 9.10 9.57 -6.86
CA ASN A 140 10.31 10.05 -7.55
C ASN A 140 10.31 11.58 -7.75
N GLY A 141 9.33 12.32 -7.21
CA GLY A 141 9.20 13.77 -7.35
C GLY A 141 8.79 14.26 -8.76
N GLN A 142 8.33 13.36 -9.63
CA GLN A 142 7.91 13.68 -11.01
C GLN A 142 6.39 13.92 -11.04
N TYR A 143 5.93 14.98 -10.37
CA TYR A 143 4.50 15.21 -10.09
C TYR A 143 3.64 15.38 -11.37
N ASP A 144 4.12 16.09 -12.38
CA ASP A 144 3.40 16.23 -13.64
C ASP A 144 3.12 14.88 -14.30
N ARG A 145 4.12 13.98 -14.36
CA ARG A 145 3.97 12.64 -14.91
C ARG A 145 3.06 11.77 -14.06
N ALA A 146 3.13 11.93 -12.74
CA ALA A 146 2.21 11.25 -11.83
C ALA A 146 0.77 11.63 -12.13
N ILE A 147 0.47 12.93 -12.30
CA ILE A 147 -0.87 13.43 -12.63
C ILE A 147 -1.34 12.91 -13.98
N GLU A 148 -0.48 12.86 -15.00
CA GLU A 148 -0.81 12.30 -16.33
C GLU A 148 -1.25 10.82 -16.22
N ASP A 149 -0.48 10.01 -15.51
CA ASP A 149 -0.78 8.59 -15.31
C ASP A 149 -2.05 8.38 -14.49
N LEU A 150 -2.22 9.12 -13.39
CA LEU A 150 -3.40 9.03 -12.53
C LEU A 150 -4.66 9.51 -13.26
N ASN A 151 -4.56 10.51 -14.15
CA ASN A 151 -5.63 10.88 -15.06
C ASN A 151 -6.00 9.73 -16.01
N GLN A 152 -5.02 8.99 -16.52
CA GLN A 152 -5.27 7.84 -17.37
C GLN A 152 -5.91 6.70 -16.58
N ALA A 153 -5.46 6.42 -15.37
CA ALA A 153 -6.07 5.44 -14.47
C ALA A 153 -7.54 5.75 -14.21
N ILE A 154 -7.87 7.01 -13.89
CA ILE A 154 -9.25 7.47 -13.68
C ILE A 154 -10.10 7.39 -14.94
N ARG A 155 -9.54 7.68 -16.12
CA ARG A 155 -10.27 7.51 -17.40
C ARG A 155 -10.62 6.04 -17.67
N LEU A 156 -9.68 5.13 -17.38
CA LEU A 156 -9.88 3.68 -17.56
C LEU A 156 -10.83 3.08 -16.53
N ASN A 157 -10.73 3.51 -15.27
CA ASN A 157 -11.62 3.09 -14.19
C ASN A 157 -12.03 4.29 -13.31
N PRO A 158 -13.19 4.92 -13.59
CA PRO A 158 -13.69 6.05 -12.79
C PRO A 158 -14.08 5.69 -11.34
N ASN A 159 -14.08 4.41 -11.00
CA ASN A 159 -14.37 3.93 -9.64
C ASN A 159 -13.12 3.51 -8.87
N LEU A 160 -11.92 3.77 -9.38
CA LEU A 160 -10.67 3.46 -8.71
C LEU A 160 -10.35 4.53 -7.66
N ALA A 161 -10.83 4.32 -6.41
CA ALA A 161 -10.62 5.26 -5.30
C ALA A 161 -9.14 5.57 -5.06
N ALA A 162 -8.25 4.58 -5.23
CA ALA A 162 -6.81 4.76 -5.07
C ALA A 162 -6.22 5.78 -6.04
N ALA A 163 -6.70 5.85 -7.29
CA ALA A 163 -6.18 6.81 -8.26
C ALA A 163 -6.56 8.25 -7.90
N PHE A 164 -7.76 8.48 -7.40
CA PHE A 164 -8.16 9.79 -6.87
C PHE A 164 -7.34 10.15 -5.63
N TYR A 165 -7.18 9.22 -4.69
CA TYR A 165 -6.37 9.46 -3.49
C TYR A 165 -4.92 9.82 -3.84
N ASN A 166 -4.27 9.07 -4.73
CA ASN A 166 -2.90 9.32 -5.15
C ASN A 166 -2.75 10.64 -5.91
N ARG A 167 -3.76 11.02 -6.75
CA ARG A 167 -3.75 12.31 -7.44
C ARG A 167 -3.97 13.46 -6.47
N GLY A 168 -4.85 13.30 -5.49
CA GLY A 168 -5.03 14.24 -4.39
C GLY A 168 -3.76 14.49 -3.60
N ASN A 169 -3.01 13.42 -3.26
CA ASN A 169 -1.70 13.54 -2.63
C ASN A 169 -0.71 14.32 -3.52
N THR A 170 -0.70 14.04 -4.82
CA THR A 170 0.18 14.74 -5.76
C THR A 170 -0.17 16.22 -5.87
N HIS A 171 -1.46 16.57 -5.96
CA HIS A 171 -1.92 17.96 -5.94
C HIS A 171 -1.57 18.66 -4.62
N GLN A 172 -1.67 17.98 -3.49
CA GLN A 172 -1.30 18.54 -2.19
C GLN A 172 0.20 18.86 -2.09
N HIS A 173 1.07 18.04 -2.67
CA HIS A 173 2.51 18.31 -2.76
C HIS A 173 2.86 19.52 -3.64
N GLU A 174 1.98 19.89 -4.56
CA GLU A 174 2.10 21.08 -5.39
C GLU A 174 1.33 22.28 -4.83
N ASP A 175 0.92 22.25 -3.56
CA ASP A 175 0.11 23.28 -2.89
C ASP A 175 -1.22 23.59 -3.60
N GLN A 176 -1.73 22.67 -4.43
CA GLN A 176 -2.99 22.79 -5.16
C GLN A 176 -4.17 22.29 -4.30
N HIS A 177 -4.41 22.96 -3.17
CA HIS A 177 -5.28 22.47 -2.11
C HIS A 177 -6.71 22.20 -2.57
N GLU A 178 -7.29 23.06 -3.43
CA GLU A 178 -8.65 22.88 -3.95
C GLU A 178 -8.80 21.61 -4.78
N ARG A 179 -7.82 21.33 -5.66
CA ARG A 179 -7.80 20.10 -6.46
C ARG A 179 -7.60 18.86 -5.58
N ALA A 180 -6.74 18.95 -4.57
CA ALA A 180 -6.55 17.88 -3.60
C ALA A 180 -7.86 17.56 -2.86
N ILE A 181 -8.62 18.59 -2.42
CA ILE A 181 -9.92 18.46 -1.76
C ILE A 181 -10.93 17.76 -2.68
N GLU A 182 -10.99 18.13 -3.96
CA GLU A 182 -11.88 17.49 -4.93
C GLU A 182 -11.55 16.00 -5.08
N ASP A 183 -10.29 15.66 -5.24
CA ASP A 183 -9.83 14.29 -5.43
C ASP A 183 -10.04 13.43 -4.18
N PHE A 184 -9.65 13.90 -3.01
CA PHE A 184 -9.94 13.19 -1.75
C PHE A 184 -11.45 13.01 -1.54
N SER A 185 -12.27 13.99 -1.93
CA SER A 185 -13.72 13.87 -1.83
C SER A 185 -14.27 12.77 -2.73
N GLN A 186 -13.70 12.58 -3.94
CA GLN A 186 -14.06 11.44 -4.79
C GLN A 186 -13.58 10.10 -4.19
N ALA A 187 -12.36 10.04 -3.68
CA ALA A 187 -11.85 8.85 -3.01
C ALA A 187 -12.74 8.44 -1.83
N ILE A 188 -13.15 9.40 -0.98
CA ILE A 188 -14.04 9.16 0.15
C ILE A 188 -15.45 8.76 -0.31
N ARG A 189 -15.98 9.36 -1.38
CA ARG A 189 -17.27 8.95 -1.95
C ARG A 189 -17.27 7.49 -2.42
N LEU A 190 -16.16 7.04 -3.00
CA LEU A 190 -15.98 5.66 -3.46
C LEU A 190 -15.69 4.70 -2.31
N ASN A 191 -14.96 5.15 -1.30
CA ASN A 191 -14.67 4.40 -0.07
C ASN A 191 -14.87 5.29 1.17
N PRO A 192 -16.06 5.29 1.77
CA PRO A 192 -16.38 6.15 2.93
C PRO A 192 -15.56 5.87 4.19
N ASN A 193 -14.91 4.71 4.28
CA ASN A 193 -14.08 4.30 5.41
C ASN A 193 -12.58 4.50 5.14
N HIS A 194 -12.21 5.30 4.15
CA HIS A 194 -10.81 5.60 3.85
C HIS A 194 -10.28 6.67 4.81
N ALA A 195 -9.76 6.23 5.96
CA ALA A 195 -9.28 7.11 7.04
C ALA A 195 -8.18 8.08 6.56
N ASP A 196 -7.22 7.60 5.74
CA ASP A 196 -6.12 8.43 5.22
C ASP A 196 -6.64 9.51 4.27
N ALA A 197 -7.64 9.21 3.44
CA ALA A 197 -8.23 10.21 2.55
C ALA A 197 -8.97 11.31 3.33
N LEU A 198 -9.64 10.96 4.44
CA LEU A 198 -10.24 11.92 5.35
C LEU A 198 -9.18 12.77 6.04
N LEU A 199 -8.12 12.13 6.56
CA LEU A 199 -7.01 12.84 7.21
C LEU A 199 -6.37 13.86 6.26
N ASN A 200 -6.06 13.44 5.03
CA ASN A 200 -5.41 14.30 4.04
C ASN A 200 -6.35 15.39 3.51
N ARG A 201 -7.66 15.11 3.33
CA ARG A 201 -8.63 16.14 3.00
C ARG A 201 -8.77 17.16 4.12
N GLY A 202 -8.79 16.71 5.37
CA GLY A 202 -8.77 17.59 6.55
C GLY A 202 -7.54 18.49 6.57
N ALA A 203 -6.36 17.95 6.24
CA ALA A 203 -5.14 18.74 6.12
C ALA A 203 -5.21 19.75 4.95
N ALA A 204 -5.77 19.36 3.80
CA ALA A 204 -6.00 20.27 2.68
C ALA A 204 -7.02 21.38 3.03
N TYR A 205 -8.10 21.05 3.74
CA TYR A 205 -9.02 22.06 4.26
C TYR A 205 -8.34 23.02 5.25
N TYR A 206 -7.47 22.49 6.12
CA TYR A 206 -6.69 23.33 7.03
C TYR A 206 -5.79 24.32 6.29
N ALA A 207 -5.09 23.84 5.26
CA ALA A 207 -4.22 24.67 4.41
C ALA A 207 -5.00 25.73 3.63
N ALA A 208 -6.27 25.42 3.27
CA ALA A 208 -7.20 26.38 2.64
C ALA A 208 -7.98 27.26 3.65
N ASP A 209 -7.53 27.36 4.92
CA ASP A 209 -8.16 28.10 6.01
C ASP A 209 -9.63 27.68 6.34
N GLN A 210 -10.07 26.49 5.90
CA GLN A 210 -11.42 25.97 6.12
C GLN A 210 -11.46 25.10 7.39
N TYR A 211 -11.15 25.70 8.54
CA TYR A 211 -10.89 24.96 9.80
C TYR A 211 -12.08 24.14 10.30
N ASP A 212 -13.32 24.56 10.09
CA ASP A 212 -14.51 23.79 10.50
C ASP A 212 -14.60 22.46 9.75
N ARG A 213 -14.39 22.49 8.42
CA ARG A 213 -14.38 21.29 7.59
C ARG A 213 -13.19 20.38 7.94
N ALA A 214 -12.02 20.96 8.19
CA ALA A 214 -10.85 20.21 8.64
C ALA A 214 -11.16 19.43 9.93
N ILE A 215 -11.78 20.09 10.92
CA ILE A 215 -12.15 19.46 12.19
C ILE A 215 -13.18 18.34 11.98
N GLU A 216 -14.15 18.51 11.09
CA GLU A 216 -15.12 17.46 10.76
C GLU A 216 -14.43 16.21 10.20
N ASP A 217 -13.51 16.38 9.26
CA ASP A 217 -12.74 15.28 8.66
C ASP A 217 -11.83 14.60 9.69
N PHE A 218 -11.11 15.34 10.52
CA PHE A 218 -10.30 14.77 11.60
C PHE A 218 -11.15 14.03 12.64
N ASN A 219 -12.35 14.53 12.96
CA ASN A 219 -13.28 13.81 13.81
C ASN A 219 -13.72 12.49 13.19
N GLN A 220 -13.92 12.45 11.87
CA GLN A 220 -14.28 11.22 11.17
C GLN A 220 -13.09 10.27 11.09
N THR A 221 -11.89 10.77 10.84
CA THR A 221 -10.65 9.98 10.91
C THR A 221 -10.52 9.31 12.27
N LEU A 222 -10.71 10.04 13.37
CA LEU A 222 -10.59 9.51 14.73
C LEU A 222 -11.73 8.55 15.12
N ARG A 223 -12.88 8.59 14.45
CA ARG A 223 -13.89 7.52 14.60
C ARG A 223 -13.47 6.22 13.94
N LEU A 224 -12.75 6.28 12.81
CA LEU A 224 -12.27 5.10 12.09
C LEU A 224 -10.95 4.58 12.68
N ALA A 225 -10.07 5.47 13.08
CA ALA A 225 -8.74 5.18 13.63
C ALA A 225 -8.54 5.97 14.95
N PRO A 226 -9.03 5.46 16.10
CA PRO A 226 -9.04 6.22 17.37
C PRO A 226 -7.66 6.56 17.92
N ASN A 227 -6.60 5.91 17.48
CA ASN A 227 -5.23 6.14 17.92
C ASN A 227 -4.36 6.84 16.85
N GLU A 228 -4.97 7.46 15.85
CA GLU A 228 -4.23 8.21 14.83
C GLU A 228 -3.69 9.53 15.39
N ALA A 229 -2.42 9.49 15.81
CA ALA A 229 -1.76 10.62 16.48
C ALA A 229 -1.80 11.90 15.61
N THR A 230 -1.52 11.77 14.31
CA THR A 230 -1.50 12.88 13.36
C THR A 230 -2.85 13.60 13.28
N ALA A 231 -3.96 12.86 13.41
CA ALA A 231 -5.29 13.44 13.39
C ALA A 231 -5.55 14.32 14.62
N PHE A 232 -5.09 13.91 15.81
CA PHE A 232 -5.15 14.75 17.01
C PHE A 232 -4.33 16.02 16.85
N TYR A 233 -3.08 15.89 16.37
CA TYR A 233 -2.22 17.04 16.17
C TYR A 233 -2.85 18.06 15.20
N ASN A 234 -3.29 17.60 14.03
CA ASN A 234 -3.87 18.45 13.00
C ASN A 234 -5.21 19.08 13.48
N ARG A 235 -6.03 18.34 14.23
CA ARG A 235 -7.26 18.88 14.82
C ARG A 235 -6.95 19.93 15.88
N GLY A 236 -5.95 19.69 16.72
CA GLY A 236 -5.42 20.64 17.69
C GLY A 236 -4.98 21.94 17.03
N MET A 237 -4.24 21.85 15.92
CA MET A 237 -3.84 22.99 15.10
C MET A 237 -5.06 23.77 14.57
N ALA A 238 -6.08 23.07 14.09
CA ALA A 238 -7.31 23.70 13.59
C ALA A 238 -8.11 24.40 14.71
N TRP A 239 -8.19 23.79 15.90
CA TRP A 239 -8.78 24.45 17.08
C TRP A 239 -7.99 25.69 17.51
N GLU A 240 -6.65 25.63 17.48
CA GLU A 240 -5.81 26.78 17.79
C GLU A 240 -6.08 27.95 16.83
N ARG A 241 -6.17 27.68 15.51
CA ARG A 241 -6.52 28.70 14.49
C ARG A 241 -7.91 29.28 14.72
N LYS A 242 -8.85 28.48 15.20
CA LYS A 242 -10.19 28.97 15.64
C LYS A 242 -10.18 29.63 17.01
N ASN A 243 -9.02 29.72 17.66
CA ASN A 243 -8.87 30.31 18.97
C ASN A 243 -9.59 29.53 20.12
N ASP A 244 -9.93 28.24 19.88
CA ASP A 244 -10.39 27.33 20.93
C ASP A 244 -9.19 26.62 21.57
N LEU A 245 -8.50 27.38 22.43
CA LEU A 245 -7.25 26.94 23.03
C LEU A 245 -7.42 25.74 23.98
N GLN A 246 -8.62 25.57 24.55
CA GLN A 246 -8.88 24.45 25.47
C GLN A 246 -8.95 23.14 24.72
N ARG A 247 -9.69 23.10 23.60
CA ARG A 247 -9.74 21.91 22.74
C ARG A 247 -8.39 21.63 22.08
N ALA A 248 -7.69 22.67 21.63
CA ALA A 248 -6.34 22.52 21.08
C ALA A 248 -5.39 21.88 22.10
N LEU A 249 -5.40 22.35 23.36
CA LEU A 249 -4.56 21.79 24.43
C LEU A 249 -4.88 20.33 24.73
N ALA A 250 -6.15 19.97 24.73
CA ALA A 250 -6.58 18.57 24.93
C ALA A 250 -6.04 17.67 23.82
N ASP A 251 -6.20 18.07 22.56
CA ASP A 251 -5.73 17.30 21.42
C ASP A 251 -4.20 17.17 21.40
N PHE A 252 -3.43 18.22 21.66
CA PHE A 252 -1.98 18.15 21.72
C PHE A 252 -1.46 17.27 22.87
N ARG A 253 -2.17 17.18 24.00
CA ARG A 253 -1.85 16.24 25.08
C ARG A 253 -2.05 14.80 24.63
N THR A 254 -3.18 14.48 24.00
CA THR A 254 -3.42 13.15 23.45
C THR A 254 -2.38 12.78 22.37
N PHE A 255 -2.04 13.74 21.49
CA PHE A 255 -0.95 13.53 20.54
C PHE A 255 0.37 13.16 21.24
N SER A 256 0.75 13.91 22.29
CA SER A 256 2.01 13.65 23.04
C SER A 256 1.99 12.32 23.79
N GLU A 257 0.82 11.83 24.21
CA GLU A 257 0.65 10.49 24.79
C GLU A 257 0.82 9.38 23.75
N LEU A 258 0.29 9.59 22.55
CA LEU A 258 0.37 8.60 21.45
C LEU A 258 1.73 8.61 20.74
N ALA A 259 2.39 9.77 20.67
CA ALA A 259 3.68 9.97 20.01
C ALA A 259 4.71 10.65 20.96
N PRO A 260 5.13 9.97 22.05
CA PRO A 260 5.93 10.59 23.12
C PRO A 260 7.33 11.02 22.69
N SER A 261 7.85 10.48 21.60
CA SER A 261 9.15 10.87 21.04
C SER A 261 9.09 12.07 20.09
N ASP A 262 7.89 12.50 19.70
CA ASP A 262 7.71 13.62 18.78
C ASP A 262 7.84 14.95 19.54
N PRO A 263 8.79 15.84 19.19
CA PRO A 263 9.01 17.09 19.91
C PRO A 263 7.93 18.15 19.68
N ASP A 264 7.06 17.99 18.69
CA ASP A 264 6.05 18.99 18.34
C ASP A 264 4.89 19.03 19.31
N GLY A 265 4.57 17.89 19.94
CA GLY A 265 3.57 17.83 21.00
C GLY A 265 3.88 18.74 22.18
N PRO A 266 5.01 18.55 22.89
CA PRO A 266 5.42 19.42 23.99
C PRO A 266 5.50 20.91 23.62
N LYS A 267 6.02 21.23 22.42
CA LYS A 267 6.08 22.62 21.93
C LYS A 267 4.69 23.24 21.76
N ALA A 268 3.75 22.49 21.18
CA ALA A 268 2.37 22.94 20.98
C ALA A 268 1.66 23.14 22.33
N ILE A 269 1.85 22.20 23.28
CA ILE A 269 1.29 22.32 24.64
C ILE A 269 1.81 23.58 25.33
N GLU A 270 3.13 23.83 25.30
CA GLU A 270 3.72 25.02 25.90
C GLU A 270 3.17 26.31 25.28
N ARG A 271 3.14 26.39 23.94
CA ARG A 271 2.62 27.55 23.20
C ARG A 271 1.18 27.86 23.59
N VAL A 272 0.29 26.85 23.59
CA VAL A 272 -1.13 27.04 23.90
C VAL A 272 -1.34 27.34 25.38
N THR A 273 -0.58 26.71 26.28
CA THR A 273 -0.67 26.99 27.73
C THR A 273 -0.27 28.45 28.05
N ARG A 274 0.81 28.93 27.40
CA ARG A 274 1.23 30.35 27.54
C ARG A 274 0.13 31.33 27.06
N ALA A 275 -0.52 31.02 25.93
CA ALA A 275 -1.61 31.83 25.39
C ALA A 275 -2.84 31.86 26.31
N LEU A 276 -3.15 30.73 26.96
CA LEU A 276 -4.22 30.65 27.97
C LEU A 276 -3.90 31.47 29.23
N SER A 277 -2.66 31.39 29.73
CA SER A 277 -2.24 32.13 30.93
C SER A 277 -2.24 33.66 30.71
N GLY A 278 -1.81 34.11 29.54
CA GLY A 278 -1.85 35.53 29.18
C GLY A 278 -3.26 36.11 29.16
N ARG A 279 -4.28 35.32 28.81
CA ARG A 279 -5.69 35.71 28.81
C ARG A 279 -6.26 35.84 30.22
N HIS A 280 -5.84 34.99 31.15
CA HIS A 280 -6.29 35.08 32.56
C HIS A 280 -5.71 36.34 33.23
N GLY A 281 -4.43 36.68 32.93
CA GLY A 281 -3.83 37.91 33.45
C GLY A 281 -4.55 39.19 32.99
N PHE A 282 -5.00 39.22 31.74
CA PHE A 282 -5.71 40.39 31.20
C PHE A 282 -7.14 40.57 31.78
N ARG A 283 -7.85 39.45 32.07
CA ARG A 283 -9.20 39.51 32.71
C ARG A 283 -9.14 40.03 34.14
N TYR A 284 -8.08 39.76 34.89
CA TYR A 284 -7.92 40.30 36.26
C TYR A 284 -7.52 41.78 36.28
N ALA A 285 -6.86 42.28 35.22
CA ALA A 285 -6.43 43.67 35.12
C ALA A 285 -7.55 44.62 34.67
N VAL A 286 -8.57 44.13 33.97
CA VAL A 286 -9.72 44.97 33.47
C VAL A 286 -10.83 45.08 34.51
N ASN A 287 -10.85 44.25 35.55
CA ASN A 287 -11.85 44.26 36.62
C ASN A 287 -11.34 44.94 37.91
N ARG A 288 -10.27 45.70 37.84
CA ARG A 288 -9.79 46.63 38.87
C ARG A 288 -9.90 48.07 38.35
#